data_d48ec95a1b1b45009abab7b0a12d6957
#
_entry.id   d48ec95a1b1b45009abab7b0a12d6957
#
_cell.length_a   1.000
_cell.length_b   1.000
_cell.length_c   1.000
_cell.angle_alpha   90.00
_cell.angle_beta   90.00
_cell.angle_gamma   90.00
#
_symmetry.space_group_name_H-M   'P 1'
#
loop_
_entity.id
_entity.type
_entity.pdbx_description
1 polymer ?
#
loop_
_entity_poly.entity_id
_entity_poly.type
_entity_poly.pdbx_seq_one_letter_code
_entity_poly.pdbx_strand_id
1 'polypeptide(L)'
;MRNTSFAEMHCSLAQSLEVMGDWWSPLILRDLYLGLDRFDQFVADLGISRNLLTARLATLVEAGLVARTPYQENPVRYAYSLTQPGRELIPVLIALTAWGDRWATPPAGQPIRFTHTTCGKPSTPTICCSECGDQLTTANTTASPGPGGRSAPGTALIASVLQT
;
A
#
# COMPACT_ATOMS: atom_id res chain seq x y z
N MET A 1 -10.13 -2.86 -18.87
CA MET A 1 -11.05 -2.99 -17.70
C MET A 1 -11.43 -1.59 -17.25
N ARG A 2 -12.73 -1.31 -17.08
CA ARG A 2 -13.17 -0.05 -16.45
C ARG A 2 -12.72 -0.10 -15.00
N ASN A 3 -11.88 0.83 -14.57
CA ASN A 3 -11.53 0.98 -13.17
C ASN A 3 -12.80 1.48 -12.45
N THR A 4 -13.37 0.69 -11.56
CA THR A 4 -14.47 1.10 -10.70
C THR A 4 -13.89 2.06 -9.67
N SER A 5 -14.34 3.31 -9.62
CA SER A 5 -13.95 4.26 -8.58
C SER A 5 -14.68 3.96 -7.27
N PHE A 6 -13.96 4.07 -6.17
CA PHE A 6 -14.47 3.94 -4.80
C PHE A 6 -14.63 5.30 -4.10
N ALA A 7 -14.41 6.41 -4.81
CA ALA A 7 -14.42 7.77 -4.24
C ALA A 7 -15.72 8.10 -3.47
N GLU A 8 -16.85 7.57 -3.93
CA GLU A 8 -18.16 7.77 -3.27
C GLU A 8 -18.43 6.79 -2.11
N MET A 9 -17.55 5.81 -1.89
CA MET A 9 -17.74 4.84 -0.81
C MET A 9 -17.31 5.42 0.54
N HIS A 10 -18.20 5.35 1.52
CA HIS A 10 -17.95 5.78 2.90
C HIS A 10 -17.29 4.65 3.71
N CYS A 11 -16.09 4.25 3.30
CA CYS A 11 -15.33 3.15 3.89
C CYS A 11 -13.84 3.47 3.78
N SER A 12 -13.12 3.51 4.91
CA SER A 12 -11.69 3.82 4.94
C SER A 12 -10.86 2.86 4.09
N LEU A 13 -11.22 1.56 4.07
CA LEU A 13 -10.55 0.60 3.20
C LEU A 13 -10.76 0.93 1.72
N ALA A 14 -12.00 1.27 1.32
CA ALA A 14 -12.31 1.65 -0.06
C ALA A 14 -11.55 2.94 -0.45
N GLN A 15 -11.50 3.94 0.43
CA GLN A 15 -10.72 5.16 0.21
C GLN A 15 -9.21 4.88 0.11
N SER A 16 -8.67 3.98 0.92
CA SER A 16 -7.27 3.57 0.79
C SER A 16 -6.98 2.88 -0.54
N LEU A 17 -7.91 2.04 -1.02
CA LEU A 17 -7.78 1.39 -2.33
C LEU A 17 -7.91 2.40 -3.48
N GLU A 18 -8.76 3.42 -3.37
CA GLU A 18 -8.85 4.50 -4.34
C GLU A 18 -7.53 5.28 -4.45
N VAL A 19 -6.93 5.62 -3.30
CA VAL A 19 -5.64 6.33 -3.23
C VAL A 19 -4.48 5.47 -3.77
N MET A 20 -4.46 4.19 -3.48
CA MET A 20 -3.46 3.26 -4.05
C MET A 20 -3.64 3.06 -5.56
N GLY A 21 -4.86 3.19 -6.06
CA GLY A 21 -5.19 3.21 -7.48
C GLY A 21 -5.36 1.84 -8.11
N ASP A 22 -4.33 1.01 -8.16
CA ASP A 22 -4.38 -0.31 -8.83
C ASP A 22 -3.27 -1.27 -8.37
N TRP A 23 -3.19 -2.43 -9.04
CA TRP A 23 -2.22 -3.48 -8.73
C TRP A 23 -0.75 -3.10 -8.91
N TRP A 24 -0.44 -2.09 -9.72
CA TRP A 24 0.92 -1.64 -9.98
C TRP A 24 1.43 -0.70 -8.89
N SER A 25 0.55 0.10 -8.32
CA SER A 25 0.91 1.10 -7.31
C SER A 25 1.59 0.51 -6.08
N PRO A 26 1.09 -0.57 -5.45
CA PRO A 26 1.81 -1.25 -4.37
C PRO A 26 3.20 -1.74 -4.77
N LEU A 27 3.37 -2.23 -6.00
CA LEU A 27 4.67 -2.70 -6.49
C LEU A 27 5.65 -1.54 -6.71
N ILE A 28 5.19 -0.42 -7.26
CA ILE A 28 6.00 0.80 -7.41
C ILE A 28 6.43 1.34 -6.04
N LEU A 29 5.53 1.37 -5.04
CA LEU A 29 5.86 1.80 -3.68
C LEU A 29 6.87 0.85 -3.01
N ARG A 30 6.75 -0.47 -3.24
CA ARG A 30 7.74 -1.47 -2.82
C ARG A 30 9.13 -1.16 -3.41
N ASP A 31 9.18 -0.92 -4.71
CA ASP A 31 10.43 -0.66 -5.43
C ASP A 31 11.11 0.62 -4.92
N LEU A 32 10.33 1.69 -4.69
CA LEU A 32 10.81 2.91 -4.06
C LEU A 32 11.39 2.65 -2.66
N TYR A 33 10.72 1.83 -1.86
CA TYR A 33 11.21 1.44 -0.54
C TYR A 33 12.50 0.63 -0.61
N LEU A 34 12.66 -0.20 -1.64
CA LEU A 34 13.87 -1.00 -1.88
C LEU A 34 15.00 -0.22 -2.57
N GLY A 35 14.79 1.07 -2.86
CA GLY A 35 15.82 1.98 -3.38
C GLY A 35 15.84 2.17 -4.89
N LEU A 36 14.84 1.69 -5.62
CA LEU A 36 14.67 2.02 -7.04
C LEU A 36 13.98 3.38 -7.13
N ASP A 37 14.63 4.36 -7.73
CA ASP A 37 14.13 5.74 -7.78
C ASP A 37 14.01 6.31 -9.19
N ARG A 38 14.34 5.52 -10.23
CA ARG A 38 14.36 5.96 -11.62
C ARG A 38 13.31 5.27 -12.45
N PHE A 39 12.72 6.03 -13.40
CA PHE A 39 11.69 5.52 -14.31
C PHE A 39 12.11 4.23 -15.02
N ASP A 40 13.34 4.19 -15.56
CA ASP A 40 13.82 3.02 -16.31
C ASP A 40 14.08 1.81 -15.40
N GLN A 41 14.37 2.00 -14.12
CA GLN A 41 14.50 0.92 -13.14
C GLN A 41 13.15 0.24 -12.89
N PHE A 42 12.06 1.02 -12.69
CA PHE A 42 10.71 0.46 -12.56
C PHE A 42 10.27 -0.31 -13.81
N VAL A 43 10.57 0.21 -15.01
CA VAL A 43 10.28 -0.50 -16.25
C VAL A 43 11.01 -1.85 -16.29
N ALA A 44 12.29 -1.86 -15.92
CA ALA A 44 13.12 -3.06 -15.94
C ALA A 44 12.68 -4.10 -14.89
N ASP A 45 12.37 -3.66 -13.67
CA ASP A 45 11.99 -4.56 -12.57
C ASP A 45 10.57 -5.11 -12.74
N LEU A 46 9.61 -4.25 -13.04
CA LEU A 46 8.20 -4.61 -13.08
C LEU A 46 7.72 -5.14 -14.44
N GLY A 47 8.47 -4.95 -15.51
CA GLY A 47 8.00 -5.28 -16.87
C GLY A 47 6.78 -4.46 -17.31
N ILE A 48 6.50 -3.35 -16.65
CA ILE A 48 5.37 -2.47 -16.92
C ILE A 48 5.61 -1.64 -18.20
N SER A 49 4.58 -1.40 -18.99
CA SER A 49 4.71 -0.50 -20.15
C SER A 49 4.97 0.94 -19.71
N ARG A 50 5.79 1.67 -20.48
CA ARG A 50 6.16 3.07 -20.17
C ARG A 50 4.94 3.99 -19.99
N ASN A 51 3.92 3.84 -20.86
CA ASN A 51 2.71 4.65 -20.77
C ASN A 51 1.92 4.37 -19.49
N LEU A 52 1.80 3.10 -19.10
CA LEU A 52 1.10 2.72 -17.88
C LEU A 52 1.87 3.19 -16.65
N LEU A 53 3.20 3.01 -16.60
CA LEU A 53 4.04 3.51 -15.52
C LEU A 53 3.94 5.03 -15.37
N THR A 54 3.94 5.78 -16.48
CA THR A 54 3.77 7.24 -16.46
C THR A 54 2.44 7.62 -15.79
N ALA A 55 1.34 6.96 -16.16
CA ALA A 55 0.04 7.21 -15.58
C ALA A 55 0.02 6.87 -14.08
N ARG A 56 0.63 5.74 -13.67
CA ARG A 56 0.65 5.31 -12.25
C ARG A 56 1.49 6.22 -11.37
N LEU A 57 2.67 6.61 -11.85
CA LEU A 57 3.50 7.57 -11.12
C LEU A 57 2.81 8.93 -11.00
N ALA A 58 2.09 9.39 -12.03
CA ALA A 58 1.30 10.62 -11.95
C ALA A 58 0.21 10.51 -10.87
N THR A 59 -0.56 9.43 -10.85
CA THR A 59 -1.57 9.16 -9.81
C THR A 59 -0.97 9.15 -8.40
N LEU A 60 0.17 8.47 -8.20
CA LEU A 60 0.83 8.39 -6.89
C LEU A 60 1.38 9.75 -6.43
N VAL A 61 1.85 10.58 -7.37
CA VAL A 61 2.29 11.96 -7.07
C VAL A 61 1.09 12.85 -6.73
N GLU A 62 0.00 12.75 -7.48
CA GLU A 62 -1.24 13.49 -7.21
C GLU A 62 -1.86 13.10 -5.86
N ALA A 63 -1.85 11.80 -5.52
CA ALA A 63 -2.30 11.29 -4.24
C ALA A 63 -1.35 11.65 -3.06
N GLY A 64 -0.21 12.29 -3.33
CA GLY A 64 0.75 12.69 -2.30
C GLY A 64 1.52 11.56 -1.65
N LEU A 65 1.53 10.36 -2.25
CA LEU A 65 2.30 9.20 -1.75
C LEU A 65 3.75 9.22 -2.23
N VAL A 66 3.99 9.82 -3.40
CA VAL A 66 5.29 9.90 -4.06
C VAL A 66 5.59 11.35 -4.41
N ALA A 67 6.83 11.76 -4.19
CA ALA A 67 7.38 13.01 -4.70
C ALA A 67 8.27 12.73 -5.92
N ARG A 68 8.39 13.70 -6.81
CA ARG A 68 9.33 13.67 -7.93
C ARG A 68 10.25 14.88 -7.91
N THR A 69 11.54 14.67 -8.15
CA THR A 69 12.55 15.72 -8.22
C THR A 69 13.31 15.60 -9.54
N PRO A 70 13.46 16.68 -10.32
CA PRO A 70 14.25 16.63 -11.53
C PRO A 70 15.73 16.42 -11.16
N TYR A 71 16.41 15.52 -11.88
CA TYR A 71 17.85 15.30 -11.75
C TYR A 71 18.61 15.59 -13.06
N GLN A 72 17.89 15.79 -14.14
CA GLN A 72 18.42 16.15 -15.46
C GLN A 72 17.45 17.11 -16.14
N GLU A 73 17.97 18.13 -16.82
CA GLU A 73 17.15 19.19 -17.44
C GLU A 73 16.88 18.94 -18.92
N ASN A 74 17.82 18.35 -19.66
CA ASN A 74 17.73 18.14 -21.12
C ASN A 74 18.12 16.70 -21.51
N PRO A 75 17.16 15.81 -21.85
CA PRO A 75 15.73 15.94 -21.58
C PRO A 75 15.44 15.91 -20.06
N VAL A 76 14.31 16.47 -19.65
CA VAL A 76 13.96 16.46 -18.22
C VAL A 76 13.74 15.01 -17.76
N ARG A 77 14.45 14.62 -16.68
CA ARG A 77 14.31 13.32 -16.03
C ARG A 77 14.09 13.50 -14.52
N TYR A 78 13.26 12.64 -13.95
CA TYR A 78 12.88 12.71 -12.55
C TYR A 78 13.38 11.49 -11.77
N ALA A 79 13.82 11.76 -10.53
CA ALA A 79 13.89 10.78 -9.46
C ALA A 79 12.60 10.82 -8.66
N TYR A 80 12.20 9.68 -8.14
CA TYR A 80 11.00 9.51 -7.35
C TYR A 80 11.38 9.11 -5.92
N SER A 81 10.59 9.54 -4.95
CA SER A 81 10.80 9.19 -3.54
C SER A 81 9.49 9.09 -2.80
N LEU A 82 9.44 8.28 -1.74
CA LEU A 82 8.27 8.20 -0.86
C LEU A 82 8.13 9.50 -0.05
N THR A 83 6.92 10.02 0.01
CA THR A 83 6.54 11.06 0.96
C THR A 83 6.32 10.48 2.36
N GLN A 84 5.95 11.30 3.35
CA GLN A 84 5.57 10.78 4.68
C GLN A 84 4.38 9.79 4.59
N PRO A 85 3.23 10.12 3.96
CA PRO A 85 2.13 9.16 3.78
C PRO A 85 2.56 7.90 3.02
N GLY A 86 3.42 8.03 2.00
CA GLY A 86 3.95 6.88 1.26
C GLY A 86 4.78 5.96 2.15
N ARG A 87 5.63 6.51 3.02
CA ARG A 87 6.43 5.73 3.99
C ARG A 87 5.55 5.03 5.03
N GLU A 88 4.49 5.66 5.49
CA GLU A 88 3.55 5.06 6.45
C GLU A 88 2.76 3.89 5.86
N LEU A 89 2.63 3.81 4.53
CA LEU A 89 1.99 2.69 3.85
C LEU A 89 2.92 1.46 3.75
N ILE A 90 4.25 1.62 3.83
CA ILE A 90 5.20 0.51 3.68
C ILE A 90 4.98 -0.61 4.72
N PRO A 91 4.79 -0.36 6.01
CA PRO A 91 4.48 -1.43 6.97
C PRO A 91 3.24 -2.25 6.60
N VAL A 92 2.22 -1.61 6.00
CA VAL A 92 1.02 -2.31 5.49
C VAL A 92 1.38 -3.24 4.33
N LEU A 93 2.22 -2.78 3.39
CA LEU A 93 2.69 -3.60 2.27
C LEU A 93 3.59 -4.76 2.75
N ILE A 94 4.43 -4.55 3.76
CA ILE A 94 5.22 -5.62 4.37
C ILE A 94 4.31 -6.65 5.04
N ALA A 95 3.24 -6.24 5.73
CA ALA A 95 2.26 -7.15 6.31
C ALA A 95 1.51 -7.95 5.22
N LEU A 96 1.14 -7.29 4.12
CA LEU A 96 0.53 -7.95 2.96
C LEU A 96 1.51 -8.94 2.30
N THR A 97 2.78 -8.60 2.19
CA THR A 97 3.83 -9.50 1.68
C THR A 97 3.94 -10.74 2.56
N ALA A 98 3.96 -10.58 3.89
CA ALA A 98 4.03 -11.72 4.81
C ALA A 98 2.79 -12.64 4.71
N TRP A 99 1.61 -12.09 4.46
CA TRP A 99 0.43 -12.88 4.14
C TRP A 99 0.61 -13.64 2.83
N GLY A 100 1.12 -12.97 1.78
CA GLY A 100 1.43 -13.57 0.49
C GLY A 100 2.46 -14.69 0.59
N ASP A 101 3.52 -14.50 1.37
CA ASP A 101 4.55 -15.50 1.65
C ASP A 101 3.97 -16.77 2.26
N ARG A 102 2.94 -16.66 3.06
CA ARG A 102 2.30 -17.81 3.70
C ARG A 102 1.31 -18.54 2.79
N TRP A 103 0.55 -17.80 1.95
CA TRP A 103 -0.62 -18.34 1.28
C TRP A 103 -0.55 -18.31 -0.25
N ALA A 104 0.36 -17.54 -0.83
CA ALA A 104 0.45 -17.30 -2.27
C ALA A 104 1.88 -17.36 -2.82
N THR A 105 2.86 -17.78 -2.01
CA THR A 105 4.28 -17.83 -2.41
C THR A 105 4.51 -18.94 -3.44
N PRO A 106 5.34 -18.68 -4.48
CA PRO A 106 5.80 -19.70 -5.41
C PRO A 106 6.53 -20.86 -4.70
N PRO A 107 6.59 -22.07 -5.30
CA PRO A 107 7.24 -23.24 -4.71
C PRO A 107 8.71 -23.03 -4.31
N ALA A 108 9.40 -22.05 -4.92
CA ALA A 108 10.78 -21.70 -4.60
C ALA A 108 10.97 -20.97 -3.25
N GLY A 109 9.88 -20.58 -2.60
CA GLY A 109 9.91 -19.87 -1.32
C GLY A 109 9.88 -18.34 -1.46
N GLN A 110 10.06 -17.65 -0.34
CA GLN A 110 10.04 -16.19 -0.23
C GLN A 110 11.13 -15.54 -1.09
N PRO A 111 10.78 -14.61 -2.00
CA PRO A 111 11.77 -13.91 -2.81
C PRO A 111 12.51 -12.81 -2.03
N ILE A 112 11.91 -12.24 -0.99
CA ILE A 112 12.46 -11.14 -0.18
C ILE A 112 12.27 -11.47 1.30
N ARG A 113 13.30 -11.18 2.12
CA ARG A 113 13.25 -11.31 3.57
C ARG A 113 13.48 -9.95 4.20
N PHE A 114 12.60 -9.55 5.10
CA PHE A 114 12.76 -8.33 5.86
C PHE A 114 13.55 -8.56 7.15
N THR A 115 14.43 -7.63 7.48
CA THR A 115 15.21 -7.62 8.72
C THR A 115 14.84 -6.39 9.52
N HIS A 116 14.49 -6.56 10.80
CA HIS A 116 14.24 -5.45 11.70
C HIS A 116 15.57 -4.83 12.10
N THR A 117 15.84 -3.61 11.62
CA THR A 117 17.15 -2.96 11.75
C THR A 117 17.59 -2.72 13.18
N THR A 118 16.65 -2.48 14.11
CA THR A 118 16.95 -2.24 15.53
C THR A 118 17.52 -3.48 16.22
N CYS A 119 17.03 -4.68 15.92
CA CYS A 119 17.54 -5.92 16.55
C CYS A 119 18.39 -6.78 15.60
N GLY A 120 18.49 -6.42 14.33
CA GLY A 120 19.27 -7.14 13.31
C GLY A 120 18.73 -8.54 12.93
N LYS A 121 17.50 -8.88 13.33
CA LYS A 121 16.93 -10.21 13.11
C LYS A 121 15.92 -10.21 11.94
N PRO A 122 15.84 -11.31 11.17
CA PRO A 122 14.74 -11.52 10.24
C PRO A 122 13.41 -11.40 10.98
N SER A 123 12.47 -10.69 10.38
CA SER A 123 11.22 -10.35 11.03
C SER A 123 10.04 -10.67 10.12
N THR A 124 9.01 -11.27 10.72
CA THR A 124 7.67 -11.33 10.13
C THR A 124 6.82 -10.27 10.83
N PRO A 125 6.19 -9.36 10.10
CA PRO A 125 5.39 -8.29 10.72
C PRO A 125 4.20 -8.88 11.47
N THR A 126 3.92 -8.32 12.65
CA THR A 126 2.77 -8.65 13.48
C THR A 126 1.98 -7.39 13.73
N ILE A 127 0.66 -7.44 13.53
CA ILE A 127 -0.23 -6.32 13.81
C ILE A 127 -0.68 -6.44 15.26
N CYS A 128 -0.38 -5.42 16.06
CA CYS A 128 -0.61 -5.41 17.51
C CYS A 128 -1.53 -4.25 17.92
N CYS A 129 -2.22 -4.43 19.01
CA CYS A 129 -2.98 -3.38 19.67
C CYS A 129 -2.05 -2.28 20.18
N SER A 130 -2.37 -1.01 19.90
CA SER A 130 -1.58 0.14 20.36
C SER A 130 -1.62 0.32 21.89
N GLU A 131 -2.65 -0.21 22.54
CA GLU A 131 -2.87 -0.01 23.99
C GLU A 131 -2.17 -1.09 24.84
N CYS A 132 -2.34 -2.37 24.47
CA CYS A 132 -1.81 -3.48 25.26
C CYS A 132 -0.65 -4.24 24.62
N GLY A 133 -0.36 -4.02 23.33
CA GLY A 133 0.68 -4.70 22.58
C GLY A 133 0.31 -6.12 22.10
N ASP A 134 -0.85 -6.66 22.48
CA ASP A 134 -1.27 -7.98 22.06
C ASP A 134 -1.54 -8.04 20.55
N GLN A 135 -1.26 -9.19 19.95
CA GLN A 135 -1.51 -9.40 18.54
C GLN A 135 -3.01 -9.36 18.23
N LEU A 136 -3.39 -8.55 17.24
CA LEU A 136 -4.77 -8.49 16.74
C LEU A 136 -5.08 -9.72 15.89
N THR A 137 -6.21 -10.35 16.19
CA THR A 137 -6.75 -11.52 15.50
C THR A 137 -8.25 -11.38 15.32
N THR A 138 -8.86 -12.20 14.47
CA THR A 138 -10.32 -12.27 14.32
C THR A 138 -11.04 -12.72 15.60
N ALA A 139 -10.34 -13.38 16.52
CA ALA A 139 -10.92 -13.90 17.77
C ALA A 139 -10.95 -12.84 18.89
N ASN A 140 -10.09 -11.81 18.81
CA ASN A 140 -9.96 -10.80 19.85
C ASN A 140 -10.17 -9.35 19.36
N THR A 141 -10.72 -9.20 18.16
CA THR A 141 -11.00 -7.89 17.57
C THR A 141 -12.46 -7.82 17.17
N THR A 142 -13.15 -6.79 17.63
CA THR A 142 -14.53 -6.48 17.25
C THR A 142 -14.58 -5.10 16.61
N ALA A 143 -15.59 -4.87 15.77
CA ALA A 143 -15.84 -3.58 15.17
C ALA A 143 -17.02 -2.89 15.85
N SER A 144 -16.95 -1.58 15.98
CA SER A 144 -18.04 -0.72 16.45
C SER A 144 -18.13 0.54 15.57
N PRO A 145 -19.26 1.26 15.57
CA PRO A 145 -19.37 2.51 14.81
C PRO A 145 -18.34 3.53 15.28
N GLY A 146 -17.55 4.04 14.34
CA GLY A 146 -16.67 5.19 14.60
C GLY A 146 -17.42 6.52 14.52
N PRO A 147 -16.76 7.66 14.81
CA PRO A 147 -17.38 8.99 14.76
C PRO A 147 -18.00 9.35 13.40
N GLY A 148 -17.47 8.81 12.31
CA GLY A 148 -17.99 8.96 10.94
C GLY A 148 -18.98 7.87 10.54
N GLY A 149 -19.34 6.94 11.43
CA GLY A 149 -20.17 5.78 11.11
C GLY A 149 -21.58 6.20 10.65
N ARG A 150 -21.95 5.82 9.41
CA ARG A 150 -23.26 6.08 8.84
C ARG A 150 -23.59 5.07 7.75
N SER A 151 -24.88 4.92 7.44
CA SER A 151 -25.32 4.19 6.26
C SER A 151 -25.04 5.01 5.01
N ALA A 152 -24.20 4.50 4.12
CA ALA A 152 -23.79 5.14 2.88
C ALA A 152 -23.28 4.08 1.88
N PRO A 153 -23.00 4.40 0.61
CA PRO A 153 -22.31 3.47 -0.27
C PRO A 153 -21.04 2.91 0.38
N GLY A 154 -20.86 1.60 0.34
CA GLY A 154 -19.73 0.88 0.98
C GLY A 154 -19.96 0.51 2.45
N THR A 155 -20.95 1.11 3.15
CA THR A 155 -21.28 0.82 4.56
C THR A 155 -22.78 0.63 4.83
N ALA A 156 -23.60 0.53 3.78
CA ALA A 156 -25.06 0.51 3.90
C ALA A 156 -25.60 -0.61 4.83
N LEU A 157 -25.03 -1.80 4.75
CA LEU A 157 -25.40 -2.93 5.61
C LEU A 157 -24.51 -3.03 6.85
N ILE A 158 -23.24 -2.65 6.74
CA ILE A 158 -22.29 -2.69 7.85
C ILE A 158 -22.77 -1.79 8.99
N ALA A 159 -23.31 -0.62 8.69
CA ALA A 159 -23.82 0.29 9.69
C ALA A 159 -24.92 -0.33 10.60
N SER A 160 -25.78 -1.19 10.05
CA SER A 160 -26.80 -1.89 10.81
C SER A 160 -26.23 -3.06 11.65
N VAL A 161 -25.22 -3.76 11.12
CA VAL A 161 -24.54 -4.87 11.82
C VAL A 161 -23.77 -4.36 13.05
N LEU A 162 -23.16 -3.16 12.95
CA LEU A 162 -22.39 -2.59 14.05
C LEU A 162 -23.22 -1.94 15.17
N GLN A 163 -24.56 -1.83 14.98
CA GLN A 163 -25.48 -1.26 15.97
C GLN A 163 -26.13 -2.34 16.87
N THR A 164 -25.90 -3.61 16.54
CA THR A 164 -26.34 -4.77 17.32
C THR A 164 -25.26 -5.23 18.28
#